data_30b8cbb6fcdff4a0fd31b819e25db7fa
#
_entry.id   30b8cbb6fcdff4a0fd31b819e25db7fa
#
_cell.length_a   1.000
_cell.length_b   1.000
_cell.length_c   1.000
_cell.angle_alpha   90.00
_cell.angle_beta   90.00
_cell.angle_gamma   90.00
#
_symmetry.space_group_name_H-M   'P 1'
#
loop_
_entity.id
_entity.type
_entity.pdbx_description
1 polymer ?
#
loop_
_entity_poly.entity_id
_entity_poly.type
_entity_poly.pdbx_seq_one_letter_code
_entity_poly.pdbx_strand_id
1 'polypeptide(L)' 'MIISVNKKDIEVDDNITIESMLFFLEIKTEFIAVEVNSTIIPKSEFAIHMLSDNDKITIINAVGGG' A
#
# COMPACT_ATOMS: atom_id res chain seq x y z
N MET A 1 5.28 7.40 -11.45
CA MET A 1 3.90 7.81 -11.18
C MET A 1 3.75 8.30 -9.76
N ILE A 2 2.70 9.02 -9.49
CA ILE A 2 2.45 9.57 -8.16
C ILE A 2 1.27 8.83 -7.53
N ILE A 3 1.46 8.37 -6.30
CA ILE A 3 0.38 7.80 -5.52
C ILE A 3 0.32 8.53 -4.18
N SER A 4 -0.80 8.39 -3.49
CA SER A 4 -0.96 8.98 -2.16
C SER A 4 -0.93 7.83 -1.16
N VAL A 5 -0.09 7.96 -0.13
CA VAL A 5 -0.03 6.97 0.94
C VAL A 5 -0.31 7.69 2.25
N ASN A 6 -1.44 7.34 2.86
CA ASN A 6 -1.90 8.01 4.08
C ASN A 6 -1.92 9.53 3.89
N LYS A 7 -2.45 9.96 2.73
CA LYS A 7 -2.64 11.37 2.37
C LYS A 7 -1.34 12.10 2.05
N LYS A 8 -0.24 11.38 1.89
CA LYS A 8 1.03 11.98 1.49
C LYS A 8 1.39 11.49 0.10
N ASP A 9 1.60 12.42 -0.83
CA ASP A 9 1.97 12.06 -2.20
C ASP A 9 3.41 11.57 -2.23
N ILE A 10 3.63 10.47 -2.93
CA ILE A 10 4.98 9.97 -3.16
C ILE A 10 5.11 9.55 -4.61
N GLU A 11 6.33 9.60 -5.10
CA GLU A 11 6.63 9.14 -6.45
C GLU A 11 7.18 7.74 -6.39
N VAL A 12 6.64 6.85 -7.22
CA VAL A 12 7.07 5.46 -7.29
C VAL A 12 7.19 5.04 -8.74
N ASP A 13 7.84 3.91 -8.98
CA ASP A 13 7.96 3.37 -10.33
C ASP A 13 6.59 2.96 -10.84
N ASP A 14 6.43 3.02 -12.17
CA ASP A 14 5.22 2.53 -12.80
C ASP A 14 5.12 1.03 -12.58
N ASN A 15 3.89 0.55 -12.48
CA ASN A 15 3.62 -0.89 -12.33
C ASN A 15 4.15 -1.48 -11.03
N ILE A 16 4.32 -0.67 -10.01
CA ILE A 16 4.74 -1.17 -8.71
C ILE A 16 3.57 -1.93 -8.07
N THR A 17 3.87 -3.04 -7.41
CA THR A 17 2.86 -3.79 -6.66
C THR A 17 2.77 -3.24 -5.24
N ILE A 18 1.69 -3.62 -4.54
CA ILE A 18 1.56 -3.24 -3.13
C ILE A 18 2.76 -3.76 -2.35
N GLU A 19 3.17 -5.00 -2.60
CA GLU A 19 4.29 -5.59 -1.89
C GLU A 19 5.57 -4.78 -2.10
N SER A 20 5.85 -4.41 -3.35
CA SER A 20 7.04 -3.63 -3.66
C SER A 20 6.97 -2.24 -3.04
N MET A 21 5.78 -1.64 -3.02
CA MET A 21 5.59 -0.34 -2.39
C MET A 21 5.90 -0.41 -0.90
N LEU A 22 5.39 -1.42 -0.23
CA LEU A 22 5.64 -1.58 1.20
C LEU A 22 7.11 -1.78 1.48
N PHE A 23 7.78 -2.56 0.64
CA PHE A 23 9.21 -2.77 0.77
C PHE A 23 9.97 -1.46 0.57
N PHE A 24 9.59 -0.70 -0.45
CA PHE A 24 10.23 0.59 -0.73
C PHE A 24 10.07 1.56 0.44
N LEU A 25 8.93 1.55 1.10
CA LEU A 25 8.67 2.42 2.23
C LEU A 25 9.15 1.84 3.55
N GLU A 26 9.75 0.65 3.52
CA GLU A 26 10.25 -0.03 4.71
C GLU A 26 9.16 -0.30 5.73
N ILE A 27 7.98 -0.64 5.24
CA ILE A 27 6.83 -0.95 6.07
C ILE A 27 6.70 -2.47 6.14
N LYS A 28 6.68 -3.01 7.37
CA LYS A 28 6.47 -4.44 7.55
C LYS A 28 5.01 -4.78 7.28
N THR A 29 4.80 -5.92 6.64
CA THR A 29 3.46 -6.34 6.27
C THR A 29 2.69 -6.96 7.43
N GLU A 30 3.35 -7.27 8.53
CA GLU A 30 2.70 -7.83 9.70
C GLU A 30 1.79 -6.79 10.33
N PHE A 31 0.59 -7.21 10.69
CA PHE A 31 -0.33 -6.37 11.47
C PHE A 31 -0.75 -5.09 10.77
N ILE A 32 -0.81 -5.10 9.44
CA ILE A 32 -1.34 -3.96 8.70
C ILE A 32 -2.47 -4.40 7.78
N ALA A 33 -3.35 -3.46 7.50
CA ALA A 33 -4.34 -3.61 6.43
C ALA A 33 -4.04 -2.54 5.41
N VAL A 34 -4.28 -2.83 4.14
CA VAL A 34 -4.04 -1.89 3.05
C VAL A 34 -5.33 -1.70 2.28
N GLU A 35 -5.70 -0.44 2.08
CA GLU A 35 -6.82 -0.07 1.21
C GLU A 35 -6.26 0.65 0.00
N VAL A 36 -6.81 0.33 -1.15
CA VAL A 36 -6.53 1.06 -2.39
C VAL A 36 -7.85 1.65 -2.84
N ASN A 37 -7.92 2.97 -2.86
CA ASN A 37 -9.14 3.68 -3.24
C ASN A 37 -10.34 3.18 -2.43
N SER A 38 -10.15 3.03 -1.13
CA SER A 38 -11.18 2.63 -0.17
C SER A 38 -11.59 1.16 -0.24
N THR A 39 -10.88 0.36 -1.01
CA THR A 39 -11.14 -1.08 -1.09
C THR A 39 -10.01 -1.82 -0.39
N ILE A 40 -10.38 -2.65 0.58
CA ILE A 40 -9.35 -3.44 1.30
C ILE A 40 -8.81 -4.52 0.37
N ILE A 41 -7.49 -4.61 0.30
CA ILE A 41 -6.82 -5.60 -0.53
C ILE A 41 -6.28 -6.70 0.38
N PRO A 42 -6.65 -7.96 0.14
CA PRO A 42 -6.14 -9.05 0.96
C PRO A 42 -4.63 -9.16 0.86
N LYS A 43 -4.00 -9.54 1.96
CA LYS A 43 -2.55 -9.69 1.98
C LYS A 43 -2.07 -10.66 0.90
N SER A 44 -2.86 -11.69 0.61
CA SER A 44 -2.50 -12.67 -0.40
C SER A 44 -2.38 -12.06 -1.81
N GLU A 45 -2.90 -10.85 -2.01
CA GLU A 45 -2.84 -10.19 -3.31
C GLU A 45 -1.77 -9.11 -3.37
N PHE A 46 -1.04 -8.88 -2.29
CA PHE A 46 -0.05 -7.80 -2.27
C PHE A 46 1.01 -7.97 -3.35
N ALA A 47 1.40 -9.20 -3.62
CA ALA A 47 2.47 -9.47 -4.59
C ALA A 47 2.03 -9.32 -6.04
N ILE A 48 0.73 -9.30 -6.29
CA ILE A 48 0.21 -9.27 -7.65
C ILE A 48 -0.65 -8.04 -7.95
N HIS A 49 -1.07 -7.31 -6.93
CA HIS A 49 -1.91 -6.14 -7.14
C HIS A 49 -1.05 -4.95 -7.55
N MET A 50 -1.16 -4.54 -8.79
CA MET A 50 -0.38 -3.43 -9.32
C MET A 50 -1.10 -2.13 -9.07
N LEU A 51 -0.34 -1.12 -8.66
CA LEU A 51 -0.89 0.20 -8.40
C LEU A 51 -0.92 1.03 -9.68
N SER A 52 -1.79 2.02 -9.69
CA SER A 52 -1.96 2.91 -10.83
C SER A 52 -1.69 4.34 -10.39
N ASP A 53 -1.39 5.19 -11.36
CA ASP A 53 -1.17 6.60 -11.09
C ASP A 53 -2.38 7.21 -10.38
N ASN A 54 -2.11 8.01 -9.37
CA ASN A 54 -3.14 8.69 -8.58
C ASN A 54 -3.93 7.76 -7.65
N ASP A 55 -3.51 6.53 -7.47
CA ASP A 55 -4.16 5.67 -6.48
C ASP A 55 -4.01 6.26 -5.09
N LYS A 56 -5.04 6.09 -4.28
CA LYS A 56 -5.03 6.52 -2.88
C LYS A 56 -4.90 5.28 -2.01
N ILE A 57 -3.77 5.19 -1.34
CA ILE A 57 -3.45 4.03 -0.51
C ILE A 57 -3.61 4.44 0.94
N THR A 58 -4.33 3.64 1.71
CA THR A 58 -4.40 3.83 3.16
C THR A 58 -3.82 2.60 3.83
N ILE A 59 -2.82 2.83 4.65
CA ILE A 59 -2.19 1.76 5.41
C ILE A 59 -2.63 1.91 6.85
N ILE A 60 -3.31 0.88 7.35
CA ILE A 60 -3.88 0.89 8.68
C ILE A 60 -3.05 -0.06 9.52
N ASN A 61 -2.49 0.45 10.59
CA ASN A 61 -1.71 -0.38 11.49
C ASN A 61 -2.66 -1.04 12.47
N ALA A 62 -2.82 -2.33 12.34
CA ALA A 62 -3.78 -3.09 13.14
C ALA A 62 -3.14 -3.67 14.39
N VAL A 63 -2.05 -3.12 14.82
CA VAL A 63 -1.36 -3.66 15.98
C VAL A 63 -2.25 -3.69 17.17
N GLY A 64 -2.96 -2.58 17.39
CA GLY A 64 -3.95 -2.58 18.43
C GLY A 64 -3.45 -3.24 19.70
N GLY A 65 -2.29 -2.97 20.09
CA GLY A 65 -1.79 -3.63 21.26
C GLY A 65 -1.59 -5.11 21.03
N GLY A 66 -1.88 -5.46 19.85
CA GLY A 66 -1.65 -6.87 19.54
C GLY A 66 -0.22 -7.00 19.25
#